data_34b043b1afc86b3beb5b591aaeb49bab
#
_entry.id   34b043b1afc86b3beb5b591aaeb49bab
#
_cell.length_a   1.000
_cell.length_b   1.000
_cell.length_c   1.000
_cell.angle_alpha   90.00
_cell.angle_beta   90.00
_cell.angle_gamma   90.00
#
_symmetry.space_group_name_H-M   'P 1'
#
loop_
_entity.id
_entity.type
_entity.pdbx_description
1 polymer ?
#
loop_
_entity_poly.entity_id
_entity_poly.type
_entity_poly.pdbx_seq_one_letter_code
_entity_poly.pdbx_strand_id
1 'polypeptide(L)'
;SVVEKIRALGGEWAALDDAIQARGFLDLVSRITGIPDLLYDPWYFGGGTHENREGQDLDPHVDFNRHPVERWHRRLNLIVYLNPEWQDAWGGSLQLHSDPRAPDDRVSLVTPLYNRCVIFETTETSWHGFSRIALPPERRDLSRRSVALYFYTRERPAEELADTHSTIYVNRPLPGHLQAGHVLTDADVAQLHIAVARRDQHNERLYKDLSRLNAQLEQATAALHAGRLGRLRYFARRVLARFQGSFMIGPG
;
A
#
# COMPACT_ATOMS: atom_id res chain seq x y z
N SER A 1 0.49 -13.01 -2.70
CA SER A 1 1.74 -12.55 -3.30
C SER A 1 1.54 -11.19 -3.96
N VAL A 2 2.60 -10.42 -4.09
CA VAL A 2 2.63 -9.13 -4.79
C VAL A 2 3.62 -9.29 -5.96
N VAL A 3 3.16 -8.98 -7.16
CA VAL A 3 4.03 -8.96 -8.35
C VAL A 3 4.18 -7.51 -8.79
N GLU A 4 5.41 -6.98 -8.68
CA GLU A 4 5.69 -5.57 -8.91
C GLU A 4 5.71 -5.18 -10.39
N LYS A 5 5.95 -6.15 -11.31
CA LYS A 5 6.04 -5.86 -12.75
C LYS A 5 5.08 -6.74 -13.52
N ILE A 6 3.89 -6.23 -13.73
CA ILE A 6 2.81 -6.99 -14.40
C ILE A 6 3.17 -7.42 -15.83
N ARG A 7 4.01 -6.67 -16.55
CA ARG A 7 4.47 -7.07 -17.90
C ARG A 7 5.16 -8.44 -17.94
N ALA A 8 5.83 -8.82 -16.84
CA ALA A 8 6.51 -10.12 -16.76
C ALA A 8 5.55 -11.31 -16.71
N LEU A 9 4.24 -11.07 -16.52
CA LEU A 9 3.22 -12.13 -16.45
C LEU A 9 2.70 -12.57 -17.84
N GLY A 10 3.09 -11.90 -18.93
CA GLY A 10 2.72 -12.29 -20.30
C GLY A 10 2.12 -11.18 -21.13
N GLY A 11 1.71 -11.51 -22.38
CA GLY A 11 1.31 -10.52 -23.38
C GLY A 11 0.07 -9.70 -23.01
N GLU A 12 -0.94 -10.31 -22.40
CA GLU A 12 -2.15 -9.60 -21.94
C GLU A 12 -1.86 -8.60 -20.82
N TRP A 13 -0.96 -8.97 -19.91
CA TRP A 13 -0.47 -8.08 -18.87
C TRP A 13 0.40 -6.94 -19.43
N ALA A 14 1.16 -7.23 -20.48
CA ALA A 14 1.90 -6.19 -21.19
C ALA A 14 0.96 -5.20 -21.89
N ALA A 15 -0.12 -5.68 -22.50
CA ALA A 15 -1.14 -4.84 -23.12
C ALA A 15 -1.88 -3.98 -22.08
N LEU A 16 -2.18 -4.53 -20.90
CA LEU A 16 -2.74 -3.76 -19.78
C LEU A 16 -1.77 -2.67 -19.33
N ASP A 17 -0.50 -2.98 -19.17
CA ASP A 17 0.53 -2.02 -18.79
C ASP A 17 0.64 -0.88 -19.84
N ASP A 18 0.66 -1.20 -21.13
CA ASP A 18 0.66 -0.21 -22.21
C ASP A 18 -0.59 0.69 -22.16
N ALA A 19 -1.75 0.11 -21.88
CA ALA A 19 -3.00 0.86 -21.77
C ALA A 19 -3.01 1.82 -20.58
N ILE A 20 -2.49 1.40 -19.42
CA ILE A 20 -2.46 2.21 -18.20
C ILE A 20 -1.54 3.43 -18.35
N GLN A 21 -0.40 3.28 -19.01
CA GLN A 21 0.53 4.39 -19.24
C GLN A 21 0.19 5.25 -20.43
N ALA A 22 -0.80 4.84 -21.25
CA ALA A 22 -1.22 5.61 -22.40
C ALA A 22 -1.77 6.99 -22.00
N ARG A 23 -1.39 8.03 -22.74
CA ARG A 23 -1.80 9.41 -22.46
C ARG A 23 -3.32 9.54 -22.34
N GLY A 24 -4.07 8.88 -23.23
CA GLY A 24 -5.54 8.93 -23.20
C GLY A 24 -6.15 8.37 -21.91
N PHE A 25 -5.55 7.34 -21.31
CA PHE A 25 -5.98 6.81 -20.03
C PHE A 25 -5.66 7.77 -18.88
N LEU A 26 -4.43 8.31 -18.83
CA LEU A 26 -4.05 9.29 -17.81
C LEU A 26 -4.93 10.55 -17.87
N ASP A 27 -5.22 11.05 -19.08
CA ASP A 27 -6.13 12.18 -19.27
C ASP A 27 -7.57 11.87 -18.85
N LEU A 28 -8.04 10.63 -19.05
CA LEU A 28 -9.34 10.19 -18.55
C LEU A 28 -9.38 10.19 -17.02
N VAL A 29 -8.38 9.59 -16.37
CA VAL A 29 -8.30 9.56 -14.90
C VAL A 29 -8.19 10.98 -14.35
N SER A 30 -7.38 11.85 -14.97
CA SER A 30 -7.27 13.27 -14.59
C SER A 30 -8.60 14.00 -14.66
N ARG A 31 -9.40 13.77 -15.71
CA ARG A 31 -10.75 14.39 -15.85
C ARG A 31 -11.73 13.88 -14.80
N ILE A 32 -11.68 12.58 -14.46
CA ILE A 32 -12.59 11.98 -13.48
C ILE A 32 -12.26 12.50 -12.06
N THR A 33 -10.98 12.66 -11.75
CA THR A 33 -10.52 13.00 -10.40
C THR A 33 -10.27 14.50 -10.19
N GLY A 34 -10.18 15.27 -11.27
CA GLY A 34 -9.80 16.69 -11.22
C GLY A 34 -8.32 16.92 -10.94
N ILE A 35 -7.49 15.86 -10.88
CA ILE A 35 -6.05 15.97 -10.64
C ILE A 35 -5.30 16.00 -11.97
N PRO A 36 -4.68 17.13 -12.33
CA PRO A 36 -3.94 17.27 -13.58
C PRO A 36 -2.58 16.56 -13.53
N ASP A 37 -1.99 16.37 -14.69
CA ASP A 37 -0.59 15.94 -14.87
C ASP A 37 -0.22 14.65 -14.16
N LEU A 38 -1.14 13.69 -14.13
CA LEU A 38 -0.91 12.38 -13.53
C LEU A 38 0.23 11.65 -14.24
N LEU A 39 1.08 11.04 -13.43
CA LEU A 39 2.21 10.23 -13.83
C LEU A 39 1.93 8.77 -13.48
N TYR A 40 2.20 7.90 -14.44
CA TYR A 40 2.24 6.45 -14.25
C TYR A 40 3.49 6.05 -13.45
N ASP A 41 3.39 5.01 -12.64
CA ASP A 41 4.52 4.43 -11.91
C ASP A 41 5.16 3.26 -12.68
N PRO A 42 6.29 3.47 -13.38
CA PRO A 42 6.97 2.40 -14.12
C PRO A 42 7.63 1.36 -13.21
N TRP A 43 7.71 1.64 -11.91
CA TRP A 43 8.35 0.77 -10.91
C TRP A 43 7.35 -0.15 -10.21
N TYR A 44 6.05 0.13 -10.29
CA TYR A 44 4.99 -0.55 -9.55
C TYR A 44 5.31 -0.68 -8.05
N PHE A 45 5.88 0.37 -7.46
CA PHE A 45 6.32 0.32 -6.07
C PHE A 45 5.12 0.16 -5.12
N GLY A 46 5.00 -1.06 -4.55
CA GLY A 46 3.86 -1.47 -3.72
C GLY A 46 2.56 -1.76 -4.49
N GLY A 47 2.53 -1.52 -5.82
CA GLY A 47 1.42 -1.86 -6.71
C GLY A 47 1.60 -3.22 -7.38
N GLY A 48 0.78 -3.49 -8.40
CA GLY A 48 0.77 -4.73 -9.18
C GLY A 48 -0.34 -5.69 -8.77
N THR A 49 -0.12 -6.98 -8.90
CA THR A 49 -1.13 -8.00 -8.57
C THR A 49 -1.10 -8.38 -7.09
N HIS A 50 -2.28 -8.44 -6.49
CA HIS A 50 -2.45 -8.83 -5.10
C HIS A 50 -3.39 -10.05 -5.00
N GLU A 51 -3.03 -11.00 -4.18
CA GLU A 51 -3.86 -12.15 -3.81
C GLU A 51 -3.89 -12.30 -2.29
N ASN A 52 -5.08 -12.28 -1.72
CA ASN A 52 -5.30 -12.48 -0.29
C ASN A 52 -6.24 -13.67 -0.08
N ARG A 53 -5.96 -14.48 0.93
CA ARG A 53 -6.65 -15.74 1.20
C ARG A 53 -7.37 -15.71 2.53
N GLU A 54 -8.11 -16.76 2.80
CA GLU A 54 -8.75 -17.04 4.09
C GLU A 54 -7.86 -16.63 5.27
N GLY A 55 -8.45 -15.92 6.22
CA GLY A 55 -7.80 -15.46 7.45
C GLY A 55 -6.93 -14.21 7.31
N GLN A 56 -6.68 -13.72 6.09
CA GLN A 56 -5.91 -12.49 5.87
C GLN A 56 -6.81 -11.26 5.94
N ASP A 57 -6.23 -10.15 6.33
CA ASP A 57 -6.84 -8.82 6.37
C ASP A 57 -5.77 -7.74 6.18
N LEU A 58 -6.20 -6.49 6.17
CA LEU A 58 -5.32 -5.33 6.13
C LEU A 58 -5.87 -4.27 7.08
N ASP A 59 -5.07 -3.91 8.07
CA ASP A 59 -5.45 -2.90 9.04
C ASP A 59 -5.64 -1.53 8.37
N PRO A 60 -6.54 -0.66 8.89
CA PRO A 60 -6.69 0.69 8.39
C PRO A 60 -5.37 1.42 8.37
N HIS A 61 -5.04 2.03 7.24
CA HIS A 61 -3.79 2.75 7.05
C HIS A 61 -3.95 3.89 6.06
N VAL A 62 -3.03 4.84 6.12
CA VAL A 62 -2.73 5.76 5.02
C VAL A 62 -1.43 5.31 4.37
N ASP A 63 -1.37 5.43 3.07
CA ASP A 63 -0.21 5.03 2.30
C ASP A 63 0.97 5.99 2.45
N PHE A 64 2.18 5.53 2.09
CA PHE A 64 3.32 6.42 1.91
C PHE A 64 2.98 7.52 0.90
N ASN A 65 3.42 8.74 1.17
CA ASN A 65 2.99 9.93 0.40
C ASN A 65 3.96 10.34 -0.72
N ARG A 66 5.17 9.76 -0.79
CA ARG A 66 6.15 10.06 -1.85
C ARG A 66 6.76 8.83 -2.46
N HIS A 67 6.85 8.82 -3.79
CA HIS A 67 7.54 7.75 -4.51
C HIS A 67 8.99 7.64 -4.03
N PRO A 68 9.48 6.45 -3.64
CA PRO A 68 10.79 6.29 -2.99
C PRO A 68 11.98 6.64 -3.89
N VAL A 69 11.83 6.45 -5.21
CA VAL A 69 12.88 6.73 -6.21
C VAL A 69 12.71 8.12 -6.81
N GLU A 70 11.56 8.38 -7.42
CA GLU A 70 11.29 9.59 -8.19
C GLU A 70 10.94 10.80 -7.33
N ARG A 71 10.57 10.57 -6.06
CA ARG A 71 10.16 11.61 -5.11
C ARG A 71 8.86 12.34 -5.50
N TRP A 72 8.13 11.82 -6.49
CA TRP A 72 6.82 12.33 -6.86
C TRP A 72 5.81 12.17 -5.72
N HIS A 73 4.81 13.03 -5.70
CA HIS A 73 3.70 12.95 -4.74
C HIS A 73 2.72 11.86 -5.18
N ARG A 74 2.42 10.91 -4.30
CA ARG A 74 1.37 9.93 -4.53
C ARG A 74 0.02 10.63 -4.46
N ARG A 75 -0.81 10.44 -5.50
CA ARG A 75 -2.09 11.14 -5.63
C ARG A 75 -3.29 10.22 -5.61
N LEU A 76 -3.20 9.09 -6.29
CA LEU A 76 -4.35 8.18 -6.47
C LEU A 76 -3.92 6.73 -6.29
N ASN A 77 -4.85 5.98 -5.72
CA ASN A 77 -4.92 4.53 -5.84
C ASN A 77 -6.04 4.16 -6.81
N LEU A 78 -5.75 3.27 -7.75
CA LEU A 78 -6.71 2.63 -8.62
C LEU A 78 -6.60 1.13 -8.40
N ILE A 79 -7.72 0.50 -8.04
CA ILE A 79 -7.78 -0.94 -7.76
C ILE A 79 -8.82 -1.57 -8.67
N VAL A 80 -8.40 -2.55 -9.48
CA VAL A 80 -9.30 -3.38 -10.28
C VAL A 80 -9.40 -4.75 -9.63
N TYR A 81 -10.63 -5.17 -9.31
CA TYR A 81 -10.90 -6.47 -8.72
C TYR A 81 -11.15 -7.54 -9.79
N LEU A 82 -10.69 -8.76 -9.49
CA LEU A 82 -10.68 -9.89 -10.42
C LEU A 82 -11.47 -11.10 -9.90
N ASN A 83 -12.35 -10.91 -8.92
CA ASN A 83 -13.10 -11.99 -8.29
C ASN A 83 -14.45 -12.19 -8.98
N PRO A 84 -14.70 -13.33 -9.67
CA PRO A 84 -15.97 -13.58 -10.35
C PRO A 84 -17.18 -13.49 -9.42
N GLU A 85 -16.99 -13.91 -8.16
CA GLU A 85 -17.98 -13.81 -7.11
C GLU A 85 -17.34 -13.37 -5.80
N TRP A 86 -18.06 -12.59 -5.00
CA TRP A 86 -17.70 -12.23 -3.64
C TRP A 86 -18.92 -11.73 -2.89
N GLN A 87 -18.98 -11.96 -1.59
CA GLN A 87 -20.05 -11.49 -0.71
C GLN A 87 -19.45 -10.67 0.44
N ASP A 88 -20.12 -9.62 0.85
CA ASP A 88 -19.63 -8.76 1.95
C ASP A 88 -19.51 -9.54 3.27
N ALA A 89 -20.38 -10.55 3.47
CA ALA A 89 -20.33 -11.43 4.64
C ALA A 89 -19.01 -12.24 4.73
N TRP A 90 -18.28 -12.40 3.62
CA TRP A 90 -16.98 -13.09 3.59
C TRP A 90 -15.81 -12.20 4.04
N GLY A 91 -16.08 -10.94 4.38
CA GLY A 91 -15.02 -9.96 4.63
C GLY A 91 -14.24 -9.60 3.36
N GLY A 92 -13.07 -8.99 3.53
CA GLY A 92 -12.20 -8.63 2.39
C GLY A 92 -12.70 -7.47 1.54
N SER A 93 -13.90 -6.91 1.79
CA SER A 93 -14.38 -5.69 1.13
C SER A 93 -13.50 -4.51 1.51
N LEU A 94 -13.13 -3.68 0.52
CA LEU A 94 -12.36 -2.47 0.79
C LEU A 94 -13.16 -1.58 1.74
N GLN A 95 -12.51 -1.17 2.80
CA GLN A 95 -13.03 -0.23 3.80
C GLN A 95 -12.37 1.12 3.57
N LEU A 96 -13.19 2.15 3.37
CA LEU A 96 -12.75 3.55 3.37
C LEU A 96 -13.31 4.20 4.64
N HIS A 97 -12.42 4.63 5.52
CA HIS A 97 -12.75 5.15 6.85
C HIS A 97 -12.73 6.68 6.86
N SER A 98 -13.64 7.30 7.61
CA SER A 98 -13.57 8.73 7.90
C SER A 98 -12.45 9.06 8.87
N ASP A 99 -12.35 8.34 9.97
CA ASP A 99 -11.24 8.33 10.94
C ASP A 99 -11.30 7.05 11.78
N PRO A 100 -10.45 6.06 11.54
CA PRO A 100 -10.47 4.78 12.26
C PRO A 100 -10.07 4.89 13.74
N ARG A 101 -9.70 6.08 14.20
CA ARG A 101 -9.42 6.37 15.63
C ARG A 101 -10.63 6.96 16.35
N ALA A 102 -11.58 7.49 15.60
CA ALA A 102 -12.77 8.13 16.16
C ALA A 102 -13.84 7.10 16.54
N PRO A 103 -14.58 7.30 17.64
CA PRO A 103 -15.64 6.39 18.04
C PRO A 103 -16.85 6.41 17.07
N ASP A 104 -17.00 7.46 16.28
CA ASP A 104 -18.04 7.68 15.27
C ASP A 104 -17.52 7.49 13.83
N ASP A 105 -16.47 6.71 13.65
CA ASP A 105 -15.91 6.39 12.34
C ASP A 105 -16.96 5.85 11.38
N ARG A 106 -17.06 6.49 10.22
CA ARG A 106 -17.94 6.07 9.13
C ARG A 106 -17.16 5.29 8.11
N VAL A 107 -17.59 4.06 7.85
CA VAL A 107 -16.92 3.15 6.94
C VAL A 107 -17.77 2.92 5.69
N SER A 108 -17.23 3.27 4.53
CA SER A 108 -17.79 2.89 3.23
C SER A 108 -17.16 1.58 2.76
N LEU A 109 -18.01 0.64 2.32
CA LEU A 109 -17.56 -0.68 1.86
C LEU A 109 -17.62 -0.78 0.34
N VAL A 110 -16.60 -1.39 -0.26
CA VAL A 110 -16.60 -1.75 -1.68
C VAL A 110 -16.28 -3.24 -1.82
N THR A 111 -17.28 -4.02 -2.20
CA THR A 111 -17.15 -5.46 -2.46
C THR A 111 -16.20 -5.71 -3.62
N PRO A 112 -15.22 -6.61 -3.51
CA PRO A 112 -14.20 -6.85 -4.54
C PRO A 112 -14.72 -7.72 -5.71
N LEU A 113 -15.70 -7.26 -6.46
CA LEU A 113 -16.31 -7.99 -7.57
C LEU A 113 -15.51 -7.83 -8.88
N TYR A 114 -15.61 -8.81 -9.76
CA TYR A 114 -14.96 -8.83 -11.06
C TYR A 114 -15.22 -7.55 -11.86
N ASN A 115 -14.17 -7.04 -12.47
CA ASN A 115 -14.17 -5.82 -13.29
C ASN A 115 -14.66 -4.55 -12.56
N ARG A 116 -14.74 -4.58 -11.22
CA ARG A 116 -14.98 -3.38 -10.44
C ARG A 116 -13.69 -2.61 -10.28
N CYS A 117 -13.71 -1.35 -10.74
CA CYS A 117 -12.62 -0.41 -10.57
C CYS A 117 -12.97 0.57 -9.44
N VAL A 118 -12.05 0.79 -8.53
CA VAL A 118 -12.14 1.80 -7.47
C VAL A 118 -11.00 2.76 -7.61
N ILE A 119 -11.29 4.05 -7.63
CA ILE A 119 -10.29 5.11 -7.61
C ILE A 119 -10.55 5.96 -6.37
N PHE A 120 -9.50 6.22 -5.60
CA PHE A 120 -9.59 7.15 -4.47
C PHE A 120 -8.29 7.94 -4.32
N GLU A 121 -8.44 9.16 -3.85
CA GLU A 121 -7.32 10.06 -3.61
C GLU A 121 -6.54 9.64 -2.36
N THR A 122 -5.21 9.76 -2.42
CA THR A 122 -4.32 9.50 -1.29
C THR A 122 -3.94 10.80 -0.61
N THR A 123 -4.40 10.94 0.64
CA THR A 123 -4.14 12.07 1.53
C THR A 123 -3.69 11.56 2.89
N GLU A 124 -3.37 12.46 3.81
CA GLU A 124 -3.04 12.12 5.20
C GLU A 124 -4.23 11.56 6.01
N THR A 125 -5.42 11.60 5.43
CA THR A 125 -6.68 11.12 6.03
C THR A 125 -7.41 10.09 5.18
N SER A 126 -6.82 9.60 4.10
CA SER A 126 -7.41 8.58 3.23
C SER A 126 -7.24 7.17 3.82
N TRP A 127 -7.78 6.98 5.03
CA TRP A 127 -7.70 5.71 5.76
C TRP A 127 -8.44 4.61 5.03
N HIS A 128 -7.76 3.52 4.76
CA HIS A 128 -8.35 2.36 4.08
C HIS A 128 -7.72 1.05 4.51
N GLY A 129 -8.47 -0.03 4.31
CA GLY A 129 -8.05 -1.38 4.66
C GLY A 129 -9.09 -2.39 4.18
N PHE A 130 -9.07 -3.59 4.74
CA PHE A 130 -10.15 -4.56 4.57
C PHE A 130 -10.23 -5.49 5.78
N SER A 131 -11.46 -5.90 6.11
CA SER A 131 -11.72 -6.83 7.21
C SER A 131 -11.17 -8.22 6.90
N ARG A 132 -10.99 -9.03 7.94
CA ARG A 132 -10.55 -10.42 7.82
C ARG A 132 -11.44 -11.19 6.85
N ILE A 133 -10.80 -11.88 5.91
CA ILE A 133 -11.46 -12.81 4.99
C ILE A 133 -11.86 -14.04 5.79
N ALA A 134 -13.17 -14.36 5.77
CA ALA A 134 -13.78 -15.50 6.44
C ALA A 134 -14.69 -16.23 5.45
N LEU A 135 -14.10 -17.07 4.63
CA LEU A 135 -14.79 -17.83 3.59
C LEU A 135 -15.55 -19.00 4.20
N PRO A 136 -16.77 -19.30 3.73
CA PRO A 136 -17.45 -20.52 4.14
C PRO A 136 -16.66 -21.76 3.67
N PRO A 137 -16.81 -22.91 4.34
CA PRO A 137 -15.97 -24.09 4.08
C PRO A 137 -15.90 -24.54 2.62
N GLU A 138 -17.02 -24.38 1.90
CA GLU A 138 -17.17 -24.74 0.49
C GLU A 138 -16.54 -23.74 -0.50
N ARG A 139 -16.02 -22.61 -0.01
CA ARG A 139 -15.42 -21.54 -0.82
C ARG A 139 -13.98 -21.21 -0.42
N ARG A 140 -13.35 -22.03 0.41
CA ARG A 140 -11.98 -21.79 0.89
C ARG A 140 -10.89 -21.88 -0.18
N ASP A 141 -11.23 -22.35 -1.36
CA ASP A 141 -10.41 -22.35 -2.56
C ASP A 141 -10.32 -20.95 -3.20
N LEU A 142 -11.27 -20.06 -2.90
CA LEU A 142 -11.27 -18.70 -3.42
C LEU A 142 -10.20 -17.84 -2.76
N SER A 143 -9.81 -16.81 -3.49
CA SER A 143 -8.93 -15.76 -2.99
C SER A 143 -9.38 -14.39 -3.49
N ARG A 144 -9.16 -13.37 -2.70
CA ARG A 144 -9.40 -11.97 -3.07
C ARG A 144 -8.27 -11.51 -3.97
N ARG A 145 -8.57 -11.24 -5.24
CA ARG A 145 -7.60 -10.86 -6.27
C ARG A 145 -7.84 -9.46 -6.77
N SER A 146 -6.77 -8.71 -6.96
CA SER A 146 -6.83 -7.36 -7.52
C SER A 146 -5.54 -6.98 -8.23
N VAL A 147 -5.65 -5.97 -9.10
CA VAL A 147 -4.52 -5.20 -9.61
C VAL A 147 -4.59 -3.81 -8.99
N ALA A 148 -3.54 -3.38 -8.32
CA ALA A 148 -3.44 -2.05 -7.73
C ALA A 148 -2.42 -1.22 -8.50
N LEU A 149 -2.81 0.00 -8.84
CA LEU A 149 -2.03 0.96 -9.60
C LEU A 149 -1.99 2.27 -8.83
N TYR A 150 -0.82 2.91 -8.83
CA TYR A 150 -0.62 4.16 -8.13
C TYR A 150 -0.22 5.25 -9.11
N PHE A 151 -0.86 6.41 -8.98
CA PHE A 151 -0.58 7.56 -9.81
C PHE A 151 -0.03 8.70 -8.96
N TYR A 152 0.85 9.45 -9.57
CA TYR A 152 1.64 10.48 -8.92
C TYR A 152 1.54 11.79 -9.68
N THR A 153 1.96 12.88 -9.03
CA THR A 153 2.25 14.17 -9.67
C THR A 153 3.61 14.66 -9.21
N ARG A 154 4.26 15.52 -9.99
CA ARG A 154 5.52 16.16 -9.59
C ARG A 154 5.31 17.17 -8.48
N GLU A 155 4.19 17.87 -8.55
CA GLU A 155 3.78 18.89 -7.61
C GLU A 155 2.47 18.51 -6.94
N ARG A 156 2.21 19.09 -5.77
CA ARG A 156 0.98 18.95 -5.01
C ARG A 156 0.63 20.33 -4.44
N PRO A 157 -0.65 20.71 -4.34
CA PRO A 157 -1.06 21.95 -3.70
C PRO A 157 -0.41 22.15 -2.33
N ALA A 158 -0.01 23.39 -2.02
CA ALA A 158 0.77 23.67 -0.81
C ALA A 158 0.00 23.31 0.48
N GLU A 159 -1.31 23.47 0.47
CA GLU A 159 -2.23 23.12 1.56
C GLU A 159 -2.39 21.63 1.80
N GLU A 160 -2.01 20.80 0.81
CA GLU A 160 -2.04 19.34 0.90
C GLU A 160 -0.65 18.72 1.19
N LEU A 161 0.38 19.56 1.32
CA LEU A 161 1.73 19.06 1.58
C LEU A 161 1.85 18.55 3.00
N ALA A 162 2.52 17.41 3.15
CA ALA A 162 2.90 16.83 4.43
C ALA A 162 4.36 16.38 4.39
N ASP A 163 4.92 16.15 5.57
CA ASP A 163 6.24 15.53 5.70
C ASP A 163 6.26 14.14 5.09
N THR A 164 7.42 13.75 4.56
CA THR A 164 7.56 12.42 3.95
C THR A 164 7.44 11.33 5.00
N HIS A 165 6.52 10.39 4.79
CA HIS A 165 6.32 9.24 5.66
C HIS A 165 6.15 7.92 4.87
N SER A 166 6.39 6.81 5.54
CA SER A 166 6.01 5.47 5.09
C SER A 166 4.52 5.22 5.39
N THR A 167 3.98 4.08 4.96
CA THR A 167 2.61 3.69 5.31
C THR A 167 2.41 3.72 6.83
N ILE A 168 1.36 4.42 7.29
CA ILE A 168 1.00 4.58 8.70
C ILE A 168 -0.24 3.72 8.98
N TYR A 169 -0.14 2.80 9.91
CA TYR A 169 -1.23 1.90 10.31
C TYR A 169 -1.92 2.36 11.60
N VAL A 170 -3.20 2.08 11.67
CA VAL A 170 -3.99 2.17 12.91
C VAL A 170 -4.30 0.77 13.38
N ASN A 171 -3.82 0.42 14.57
CA ASN A 171 -4.16 -0.85 15.18
C ASN A 171 -5.66 -0.90 15.49
N ARG A 172 -6.32 -1.99 15.14
CA ARG A 172 -7.72 -2.19 15.48
C ARG A 172 -7.87 -2.20 17.01
N PRO A 173 -8.93 -1.59 17.55
CA PRO A 173 -9.23 -1.68 18.96
C PRO A 173 -9.49 -3.14 19.35
N LEU A 174 -9.33 -3.44 20.63
CA LEU A 174 -9.77 -4.72 21.15
C LEU A 174 -11.29 -4.86 21.02
N PRO A 175 -11.81 -6.08 20.83
CA PRO A 175 -13.26 -6.31 20.79
C PRO A 175 -13.96 -5.70 22.00
N GLY A 176 -15.05 -4.97 21.79
CA GLY A 176 -15.73 -4.19 22.83
C GLY A 176 -16.31 -5.03 24.00
N HIS A 177 -16.49 -6.33 23.80
CA HIS A 177 -16.94 -7.25 24.86
C HIS A 177 -15.81 -7.59 25.86
N LEU A 178 -14.53 -7.37 25.51
CA LEU A 178 -13.39 -7.60 26.38
C LEU A 178 -13.25 -6.45 27.39
N GLN A 179 -14.05 -6.50 28.45
CA GLN A 179 -14.10 -5.51 29.52
C GLN A 179 -13.72 -6.14 30.86
N ALA A 180 -13.52 -5.30 31.87
CA ALA A 180 -13.24 -5.77 33.22
C ALA A 180 -14.33 -6.73 33.71
N GLY A 181 -13.92 -7.89 34.23
CA GLY A 181 -14.81 -8.95 34.68
C GLY A 181 -15.27 -9.95 33.61
N HIS A 182 -14.93 -9.73 32.32
CA HIS A 182 -15.18 -10.72 31.27
C HIS A 182 -14.32 -11.97 31.45
N VAL A 183 -14.95 -13.14 31.42
CA VAL A 183 -14.24 -14.43 31.42
C VAL A 183 -13.87 -14.77 29.99
N LEU A 184 -12.56 -14.84 29.72
CA LEU A 184 -12.07 -15.11 28.38
C LEU A 184 -12.45 -16.50 27.89
N THR A 185 -12.96 -16.57 26.69
CA THR A 185 -13.12 -17.82 25.92
C THR A 185 -11.85 -18.13 25.13
N ASP A 186 -11.72 -19.36 24.60
CA ASP A 186 -10.62 -19.72 23.71
C ASP A 186 -10.56 -18.82 22.45
N ALA A 187 -11.72 -18.39 21.94
CA ALA A 187 -11.83 -17.47 20.83
C ALA A 187 -11.28 -16.07 21.19
N ASP A 188 -11.56 -15.59 22.42
CA ASP A 188 -11.03 -14.30 22.89
C ASP A 188 -9.50 -14.35 23.05
N VAL A 189 -9.00 -15.44 23.61
CA VAL A 189 -7.54 -15.66 23.73
C VAL A 189 -6.86 -15.68 22.36
N ALA A 190 -7.44 -16.37 21.38
CA ALA A 190 -6.94 -16.39 20.02
C ALA A 190 -6.94 -14.99 19.38
N GLN A 191 -7.99 -14.19 19.58
CA GLN A 191 -8.08 -12.82 19.07
C GLN A 191 -7.04 -11.91 19.75
N LEU A 192 -6.83 -12.04 21.05
CA LEU A 192 -5.80 -11.29 21.78
C LEU A 192 -4.40 -11.62 21.26
N HIS A 193 -4.09 -12.91 21.05
CA HIS A 193 -2.81 -13.32 20.46
C HIS A 193 -2.59 -12.71 19.07
N ILE A 194 -3.64 -12.69 18.21
CA ILE A 194 -3.58 -12.07 16.89
C ILE A 194 -3.31 -10.56 17.03
N ALA A 195 -3.99 -9.87 17.94
CA ALA A 195 -3.81 -8.44 18.15
C ALA A 195 -2.39 -8.09 18.63
N VAL A 196 -1.83 -8.88 19.56
CA VAL A 196 -0.45 -8.71 20.03
C VAL A 196 0.55 -8.98 18.89
N ALA A 197 0.41 -10.10 18.19
CA ALA A 197 1.30 -10.46 17.08
C ALA A 197 1.34 -9.39 15.98
N ARG A 198 0.20 -8.74 15.69
CA ARG A 198 0.14 -7.61 14.74
C ARG A 198 0.93 -6.41 15.22
N ARG A 199 0.77 -6.03 16.49
CA ARG A 199 1.53 -4.91 17.06
C ARG A 199 3.02 -5.17 16.98
N ASP A 200 3.43 -6.41 17.24
CA ASP A 200 4.83 -6.82 17.14
C ASP A 200 5.34 -6.72 15.69
N GLN A 201 4.56 -7.19 14.71
CA GLN A 201 4.90 -7.05 13.30
C GLN A 201 5.00 -5.58 12.86
N HIS A 202 4.09 -4.71 13.32
CA HIS A 202 4.18 -3.27 13.05
C HIS A 202 5.45 -2.67 13.68
N ASN A 203 5.77 -3.03 14.92
CA ASN A 203 6.98 -2.58 15.59
C ASN A 203 8.25 -3.06 14.86
N GLU A 204 8.32 -4.34 14.49
CA GLU A 204 9.46 -4.85 13.71
C GLU A 204 9.68 -4.08 12.41
N ARG A 205 8.59 -3.76 11.69
CA ARG A 205 8.69 -2.97 10.48
C ARG A 205 9.20 -1.56 10.75
N LEU A 206 8.69 -0.90 11.79
CA LEU A 206 9.18 0.42 12.20
C LEU A 206 10.65 0.40 12.58
N TYR A 207 11.10 -0.63 13.32
CA TYR A 207 12.52 -0.79 13.65
C TYR A 207 13.40 -1.02 12.42
N LYS A 208 12.93 -1.82 11.45
CA LYS A 208 13.64 -2.03 10.18
C LYS A 208 13.75 -0.72 9.39
N ASP A 209 12.67 0.05 9.32
CA ASP A 209 12.67 1.36 8.65
C ASP A 209 13.58 2.35 9.36
N LEU A 210 13.53 2.41 10.70
CA LEU A 210 14.40 3.25 11.51
C LEU A 210 15.89 2.90 11.31
N SER A 211 16.22 1.61 11.34
CA SER A 211 17.59 1.13 11.10
C SER A 211 18.09 1.51 9.72
N ARG A 212 17.25 1.38 8.69
CA ARG A 212 17.57 1.80 7.34
C ARG A 212 17.80 3.30 7.23
N LEU A 213 16.94 4.11 7.86
CA LEU A 213 17.09 5.57 7.87
C LEU A 213 18.34 6.02 8.62
N ASN A 214 18.65 5.41 9.76
CA ASN A 214 19.87 5.68 10.50
C ASN A 214 21.13 5.37 9.67
N ALA A 215 21.16 4.21 9.00
CA ALA A 215 22.28 3.88 8.11
C ALA A 215 22.43 4.89 6.94
N GLN A 216 21.34 5.37 6.38
CA GLN A 216 21.36 6.41 5.34
C GLN A 216 21.86 7.75 5.89
N LEU A 217 21.44 8.12 7.09
CA LEU A 217 21.88 9.34 7.77
C LEU A 217 23.39 9.28 8.07
N GLU A 218 23.88 8.17 8.61
CA GLU A 218 25.31 7.96 8.88
C GLU A 218 26.13 8.08 7.60
N GLN A 219 25.70 7.44 6.50
CA GLN A 219 26.35 7.54 5.21
C GLN A 219 26.37 8.97 4.67
N ALA A 220 25.26 9.70 4.79
CA ALA A 220 25.16 11.10 4.37
C ALA A 220 26.07 11.99 5.20
N THR A 221 26.07 11.79 6.52
CA THR A 221 26.90 12.55 7.45
C THR A 221 28.39 12.28 7.20
N ALA A 222 28.77 11.02 7.05
CA ALA A 222 30.15 10.65 6.70
C ALA A 222 30.59 11.29 5.37
N ALA A 223 29.71 11.33 4.35
CA ALA A 223 30.00 11.97 3.09
C ALA A 223 30.17 13.49 3.21
N LEU A 224 29.41 14.15 4.07
CA LEU A 224 29.57 15.58 4.36
C LEU A 224 30.91 15.87 5.03
N HIS A 225 31.31 15.05 5.99
CA HIS A 225 32.61 15.21 6.70
C HIS A 225 33.81 14.86 5.84
N ALA A 226 33.68 13.99 4.83
CA ALA A 226 34.76 13.60 3.90
C ALA A 226 35.08 14.68 2.84
N GLY A 227 34.49 15.88 2.93
CA GLY A 227 34.74 16.98 2.02
C GLY A 227 34.20 16.79 0.58
N ARG A 228 34.79 17.53 -0.41
CA ARG A 228 34.27 17.51 -1.79
C ARG A 228 34.31 16.11 -2.44
N LEU A 229 35.39 15.36 -2.21
CA LEU A 229 35.57 13.99 -2.76
C LEU A 229 34.58 12.98 -2.14
N GLY A 230 34.33 13.08 -0.84
CA GLY A 230 33.31 12.26 -0.15
C GLY A 230 31.91 12.49 -0.66
N ARG A 231 31.53 13.75 -0.86
CA ARG A 231 30.25 14.13 -1.46
C ARG A 231 30.07 13.57 -2.86
N LEU A 232 31.08 13.70 -3.72
CA LEU A 232 31.07 13.13 -5.07
C LEU A 232 30.89 11.60 -5.06
N ARG A 233 31.63 10.89 -4.20
CA ARG A 233 31.51 9.42 -4.04
C ARG A 233 30.12 9.01 -3.52
N TYR A 234 29.55 9.74 -2.59
CA TYR A 234 28.21 9.50 -2.07
C TYR A 234 27.15 9.66 -3.16
N PHE A 235 27.18 10.75 -3.93
CA PHE A 235 26.27 10.98 -5.04
C PHE A 235 26.44 9.93 -6.14
N ALA A 236 27.66 9.58 -6.52
CA ALA A 236 27.95 8.53 -7.51
C ALA A 236 27.37 7.17 -7.08
N ARG A 237 27.52 6.79 -5.80
CA ARG A 237 26.94 5.55 -5.27
C ARG A 237 25.40 5.57 -5.29
N ARG A 238 24.76 6.70 -4.97
CA ARG A 238 23.30 6.84 -5.06
C ARG A 238 22.79 6.75 -6.50
N VAL A 239 23.51 7.33 -7.44
CA VAL A 239 23.19 7.23 -8.87
C VAL A 239 23.36 5.78 -9.34
N LEU A 240 24.46 5.11 -9.00
CA LEU A 240 24.70 3.71 -9.34
C LEU A 240 23.66 2.77 -8.70
N ALA A 241 23.28 3.00 -7.45
CA ALA A 241 22.24 2.22 -6.78
C ALA A 241 20.87 2.38 -7.46
N ARG A 242 20.55 3.56 -8.02
CA ARG A 242 19.37 3.76 -8.88
C ARG A 242 19.39 2.87 -10.11
N PHE A 243 20.56 2.74 -10.76
CA PHE A 243 20.72 1.90 -11.95
C PHE A 243 20.82 0.40 -11.61
N GLN A 244 21.40 0.02 -10.48
CA GLN A 244 21.53 -1.38 -10.04
C GLN A 244 20.20 -1.95 -9.52
N GLY A 245 19.31 -1.14 -8.95
CA GLY A 245 17.92 -1.53 -8.67
C GLY A 245 17.14 -1.92 -9.93
N SER A 246 17.60 -1.49 -11.12
CA SER A 246 17.12 -1.92 -12.44
C SER A 246 17.74 -3.22 -12.95
N PHE A 247 18.84 -3.72 -12.35
CA PHE A 247 19.61 -4.86 -12.87
C PHE A 247 19.64 -6.09 -11.96
N MET A 248 19.12 -6.03 -10.74
CA MET A 248 19.06 -7.19 -9.87
C MET A 248 17.75 -7.98 -10.06
N ILE A 249 17.58 -8.54 -11.26
CA ILE A 249 16.76 -9.72 -11.48
C ILE A 249 17.66 -10.70 -12.23
N GLY A 250 18.46 -11.47 -11.47
CA GLY A 250 19.11 -12.66 -11.94
C GLY A 250 18.07 -13.81 -12.00
N PRO A 251 18.27 -14.79 -12.90
CA PRO A 251 17.35 -15.91 -13.03
C PRO A 251 17.50 -16.85 -11.84
N GLY A 252 16.32 -17.25 -11.30
CA GLY A 252 16.14 -18.24 -10.26
C GLY A 252 14.68 -18.57 -10.15
#